data_5b96d5cd2adc8606f0fa35830fa73e9c
#
_entry.id   5b96d5cd2adc8606f0fa35830fa73e9c
#
_cell.length_a   1.000
_cell.length_b   1.000
_cell.length_c   1.000
_cell.angle_alpha   90.00
_cell.angle_beta   90.00
_cell.angle_gamma   90.00
#
_symmetry.space_group_name_H-M   'P 1'
#
loop_
_entity.id
_entity.type
_entity.pdbx_description
1 polymer ?
#
loop_
_entity_poly.entity_id
_entity_poly.type
_entity_poly.pdbx_seq_one_letter_code
_entity_poly.pdbx_strand_id
1 'polypeptide(L)'
;MFHYERESRTPSSEAYLIENEQGARARADLHYTPSIVYATVCVPADWSEDDIQDVVSDLDDRIVRSANPFREDFVVTVWSGGEAGVYSDEESVGDFTAGESTDPAQPALSVADPARGSNAAN
;
A
#
# COMPACT_ATOMS: atom_id res chain seq x y z
N MET A 1 17.85 4.97 3.97
CA MET A 1 17.58 3.54 4.02
C MET A 1 16.13 3.28 4.37
N PHE A 2 15.54 2.25 3.84
CA PHE A 2 14.13 1.93 4.05
C PHE A 2 13.98 0.79 5.02
N HIS A 3 12.95 0.88 5.83
CA HIS A 3 12.59 -0.17 6.78
C HIS A 3 11.29 -0.82 6.29
N TYR A 4 11.28 -2.15 6.21
CA TYR A 4 10.14 -2.89 5.69
C TYR A 4 9.45 -3.66 6.80
N GLU A 5 8.13 -3.57 6.80
CA GLU A 5 7.31 -4.37 7.69
C GLU A 5 6.32 -5.13 6.83
N ARG A 6 6.44 -6.46 6.82
CA ARG A 6 5.52 -7.28 6.03
C ARG A 6 4.20 -7.39 6.76
N GLU A 7 3.15 -7.00 6.09
CA GLU A 7 1.82 -7.02 6.67
C GLU A 7 1.05 -8.28 6.34
N SER A 8 1.29 -8.88 5.18
CA SER A 8 0.58 -10.08 4.80
C SER A 8 1.38 -10.86 3.76
N ARG A 9 1.03 -12.13 3.64
CA ARG A 9 1.67 -13.00 2.67
C ARG A 9 0.72 -14.12 2.29
N THR A 10 0.70 -14.41 0.98
CA THR A 10 0.06 -15.61 0.43
C THR A 10 1.12 -16.35 -0.38
N PRO A 11 0.80 -17.52 -0.93
CA PRO A 11 1.79 -18.21 -1.77
C PRO A 11 2.28 -17.40 -2.96
N SER A 12 1.49 -16.44 -3.45
CA SER A 12 1.85 -15.68 -4.64
C SER A 12 1.84 -14.18 -4.43
N SER A 13 1.76 -13.70 -3.18
CA SER A 13 1.71 -12.26 -2.96
C SER A 13 2.25 -11.89 -1.59
N GLU A 14 2.67 -10.63 -1.46
CA GLU A 14 3.11 -10.06 -0.18
C GLU A 14 2.71 -8.59 -0.15
N ALA A 15 2.47 -8.09 1.05
CA ALA A 15 2.20 -6.66 1.23
C ALA A 15 3.15 -6.13 2.29
N TYR A 16 3.71 -4.96 2.02
CA TYR A 16 4.70 -4.32 2.88
C TYR A 16 4.34 -2.89 3.19
N LEU A 17 4.63 -2.48 4.41
CA LEU A 17 4.71 -1.09 4.78
C LEU A 17 6.18 -0.70 4.74
N ILE A 18 6.50 0.41 4.09
CA ILE A 18 7.88 0.82 3.86
C ILE A 18 8.08 2.20 4.46
N GLU A 19 9.03 2.32 5.36
CA GLU A 19 9.26 3.59 6.05
C GLU A 19 10.66 4.11 5.72
N ASN A 20 10.76 5.40 5.39
CA ASN A 20 12.06 5.98 5.11
C ASN A 20 12.66 6.57 6.40
N GLU A 21 13.83 7.19 6.28
CA GLU A 21 14.55 7.71 7.44
C GLU A 21 13.82 8.86 8.11
N GLN A 22 13.00 9.58 7.37
CA GLN A 22 12.24 10.70 7.91
C GLN A 22 10.90 10.28 8.51
N GLY A 23 10.61 8.98 8.51
CA GLY A 23 9.35 8.48 9.04
C GLY A 23 8.19 8.50 8.08
N ALA A 24 8.42 8.87 6.83
CA ALA A 24 7.37 8.84 5.82
C ALA A 24 7.14 7.40 5.36
N ARG A 25 5.91 7.06 5.06
CA ARG A 25 5.51 5.69 4.78
C ARG A 25 4.95 5.53 3.39
N ALA A 26 5.38 4.47 2.74
CA ALA A 26 4.81 4.01 1.48
C ALA A 26 4.29 2.60 1.69
N ARG A 27 3.48 2.14 0.75
CA ARG A 27 2.92 0.80 0.81
C ARG A 27 3.19 0.10 -0.51
N ALA A 28 3.55 -1.19 -0.44
CA ALA A 28 3.80 -1.98 -1.63
C ALA A 28 3.02 -3.29 -1.54
N ASP A 29 2.31 -3.61 -2.61
CA ASP A 29 1.65 -4.90 -2.77
C ASP A 29 2.32 -5.61 -3.93
N LEU A 30 2.84 -6.81 -3.68
CA LEU A 30 3.59 -7.59 -4.64
C LEU A 30 2.80 -8.82 -5.07
N HIS A 31 2.84 -9.10 -6.36
CA HIS A 31 2.14 -10.23 -6.95
C HIS A 31 3.13 -11.02 -7.80
N TYR A 32 3.35 -12.26 -7.44
CA TYR A 32 4.35 -13.09 -8.09
C TYR A 32 3.70 -14.01 -9.10
N THR A 33 4.19 -13.97 -10.34
CA THR A 33 3.89 -14.98 -11.35
C THR A 33 5.17 -15.73 -11.65
N PRO A 34 5.12 -16.80 -12.44
CA PRO A 34 6.35 -17.57 -12.69
C PRO A 34 7.50 -16.75 -13.25
N SER A 35 7.23 -15.74 -14.08
CA SER A 35 8.31 -15.01 -14.72
C SER A 35 8.27 -13.51 -14.47
N ILE A 36 7.14 -12.97 -14.07
CA ILE A 36 6.98 -11.52 -13.90
C ILE A 36 6.51 -11.23 -12.48
N VAL A 37 7.09 -10.20 -11.88
CA VAL A 37 6.62 -9.71 -10.58
C VAL A 37 5.92 -8.40 -10.81
N TYR A 38 4.70 -8.29 -10.33
CA TYR A 38 3.90 -7.07 -10.41
C TYR A 38 3.86 -6.42 -9.04
N ALA A 39 3.96 -5.11 -9.00
CA ALA A 39 3.85 -4.38 -7.76
C ALA A 39 2.97 -3.16 -7.95
N THR A 40 2.22 -2.84 -6.90
CA THR A 40 1.54 -1.56 -6.78
C THR A 40 2.14 -0.88 -5.57
N VAL A 41 2.70 0.31 -5.78
CA VAL A 41 3.35 1.06 -4.72
C VAL A 41 2.60 2.37 -4.54
N CYS A 42 2.19 2.65 -3.31
CA CYS A 42 1.51 3.90 -2.99
C CYS A 42 2.46 4.72 -2.12
N VAL A 43 2.77 5.93 -2.56
CA VAL A 43 3.72 6.80 -1.88
C VAL A 43 3.03 8.08 -1.41
N PRO A 44 3.61 8.75 -0.39
CA PRO A 44 3.07 10.05 0.03
C PRO A 44 3.03 11.05 -1.13
N ALA A 45 2.06 11.93 -1.09
CA ALA A 45 1.83 12.88 -2.19
C ALA A 45 3.00 13.82 -2.41
N ASP A 46 3.81 14.07 -1.38
CA ASP A 46 4.92 15.02 -1.48
C ASP A 46 6.26 14.39 -1.86
N TRP A 47 6.27 13.09 -2.17
CA TRP A 47 7.51 12.45 -2.62
C TRP A 47 7.83 12.88 -4.05
N SER A 48 9.11 13.15 -4.28
CA SER A 48 9.60 13.51 -5.61
C SER A 48 9.79 12.27 -6.47
N GLU A 49 10.05 12.50 -7.75
CA GLU A 49 10.39 11.40 -8.65
C GLU A 49 11.60 10.63 -8.14
N ASP A 50 12.60 11.32 -7.60
CA ASP A 50 13.80 10.66 -7.07
C ASP A 50 13.44 9.78 -5.87
N ASP A 51 12.57 10.26 -4.99
CA ASP A 51 12.13 9.48 -3.85
C ASP A 51 11.44 8.20 -4.31
N ILE A 52 10.60 8.32 -5.34
CA ILE A 52 9.88 7.18 -5.89
C ILE A 52 10.86 6.18 -6.49
N GLN A 53 11.81 6.66 -7.27
CA GLN A 53 12.80 5.75 -7.87
C GLN A 53 13.63 5.05 -6.81
N ASP A 54 13.95 5.75 -5.74
CA ASP A 54 14.73 5.14 -4.67
C ASP A 54 13.97 3.98 -4.02
N VAL A 55 12.69 4.18 -3.71
CA VAL A 55 11.93 3.12 -3.05
C VAL A 55 11.68 1.95 -3.99
N VAL A 56 11.43 2.22 -5.27
CA VAL A 56 11.20 1.15 -6.24
C VAL A 56 12.47 0.33 -6.42
N SER A 57 13.61 0.98 -6.53
CA SER A 57 14.89 0.30 -6.69
C SER A 57 15.23 -0.52 -5.45
N ASP A 58 15.00 0.03 -4.27
CA ASP A 58 15.27 -0.68 -3.03
C ASP A 58 14.36 -1.89 -2.87
N LEU A 59 13.10 -1.73 -3.23
CA LEU A 59 12.12 -2.82 -3.18
C LEU A 59 12.58 -3.98 -4.07
N ASP A 60 13.05 -3.67 -5.27
CA ASP A 60 13.54 -4.68 -6.18
C ASP A 60 14.74 -5.41 -5.58
N ASP A 61 15.71 -4.65 -5.10
CA ASP A 61 16.94 -5.24 -4.61
C ASP A 61 16.76 -6.09 -3.35
N ARG A 62 15.92 -5.63 -2.44
CA ARG A 62 15.85 -6.26 -1.12
C ARG A 62 14.75 -7.29 -1.00
N ILE A 63 13.68 -7.16 -1.77
CA ILE A 63 12.52 -8.06 -1.65
C ILE A 63 12.35 -8.89 -2.91
N VAL A 64 12.22 -8.24 -4.07
CA VAL A 64 11.80 -8.94 -5.29
C VAL A 64 12.86 -9.91 -5.75
N ARG A 65 14.12 -9.51 -5.76
CA ARG A 65 15.20 -10.38 -6.23
C ARG A 65 15.42 -11.56 -5.30
N SER A 66 15.16 -11.36 -4.00
CA SER A 66 15.24 -12.49 -3.06
C SER A 66 14.16 -13.52 -3.33
N ALA A 67 12.96 -13.04 -3.64
CA ALA A 67 11.83 -13.94 -3.85
C ALA A 67 11.88 -14.60 -5.21
N ASN A 68 12.34 -13.88 -6.23
CA ASN A 68 12.38 -14.41 -7.60
C ASN A 68 13.60 -13.87 -8.34
N PRO A 69 14.78 -14.48 -8.11
CA PRO A 69 16.02 -13.98 -8.71
C PRO A 69 16.08 -14.16 -10.23
N PHE A 70 15.20 -15.00 -10.79
CA PHE A 70 15.21 -15.27 -12.22
C PHE A 70 14.04 -14.63 -12.94
N ARG A 71 13.41 -13.62 -12.33
CA ARG A 71 12.30 -12.94 -12.97
C ARG A 71 12.73 -12.32 -14.29
N GLU A 72 11.82 -12.32 -15.24
CA GLU A 72 12.07 -11.69 -16.53
C GLU A 72 11.76 -10.21 -16.49
N ASP A 73 10.81 -9.78 -15.63
CA ASP A 73 10.48 -8.39 -15.54
C ASP A 73 9.89 -8.08 -14.17
N PHE A 74 10.00 -6.83 -13.79
CA PHE A 74 9.40 -6.29 -12.56
C PHE A 74 8.60 -5.05 -12.96
N VAL A 75 7.29 -5.17 -12.95
CA VAL A 75 6.38 -4.12 -13.41
C VAL A 75 5.77 -3.44 -12.20
N VAL A 76 5.97 -2.14 -12.08
CA VAL A 76 5.54 -1.38 -10.91
C VAL A 76 4.59 -0.27 -11.34
N THR A 77 3.42 -0.23 -10.71
CA THR A 77 2.50 0.89 -10.84
C THR A 77 2.58 1.70 -9.57
N VAL A 78 2.81 2.99 -9.69
CA VAL A 78 2.97 3.86 -8.53
C VAL A 78 1.79 4.79 -8.43
N TRP A 79 1.19 4.84 -7.24
CA TRP A 79 0.10 5.75 -6.91
C TRP A 79 0.63 6.74 -5.89
N SER A 80 0.22 8.00 -6.02
CA SER A 80 0.65 9.06 -5.12
C SER A 80 -0.55 9.51 -4.31
N GLY A 81 -0.40 9.55 -2.97
CA GLY A 81 -1.49 9.95 -2.10
C GLY A 81 -1.45 9.17 -0.80
N GLY A 82 -2.61 9.00 -0.18
CA GLY A 82 -2.70 8.31 1.09
C GLY A 82 -3.91 7.41 1.15
N GLU A 83 -3.95 6.63 2.21
CA GLU A 83 -5.07 5.74 2.46
C GLU A 83 -6.29 6.57 2.84
N ALA A 84 -7.40 6.35 2.13
CA ALA A 84 -8.65 7.04 2.42
C ALA A 84 -9.42 6.35 3.54
N GLY A 85 -9.33 5.02 3.62
CA GLY A 85 -10.03 4.28 4.66
C GLY A 85 -9.91 2.80 4.45
N VAL A 86 -10.32 2.06 5.47
CA VAL A 86 -10.35 0.60 5.45
C VAL A 86 -11.77 0.18 5.74
N TYR A 87 -12.32 -0.68 4.90
CA TYR A 87 -13.71 -1.11 5.00
C TYR A 87 -13.78 -2.62 5.09
N SER A 88 -14.70 -3.10 5.92
CA SER A 88 -14.90 -4.53 6.12
C SER A 88 -16.37 -4.76 6.44
N ASP A 89 -16.83 -5.97 6.20
CA ASP A 89 -18.17 -6.36 6.61
C ASP A 89 -18.32 -6.48 8.12
N GLU A 90 -17.19 -6.51 8.84
CA GLU A 90 -17.24 -6.71 10.29
C GLU A 90 -17.18 -5.38 10.98
N GLU A 91 -18.01 -5.23 12.01
CA GLU A 91 -18.14 -3.97 12.69
C GLU A 91 -16.87 -3.51 13.37
N SER A 92 -16.10 -4.46 13.87
CA SER A 92 -14.93 -4.11 14.67
C SER A 92 -13.90 -3.33 13.90
N VAL A 93 -13.93 -3.39 12.58
CA VAL A 93 -12.93 -2.73 11.78
C VAL A 93 -13.01 -1.21 11.92
N GLY A 94 -14.21 -0.68 12.07
CA GLY A 94 -14.36 0.76 12.13
C GLY A 94 -13.62 1.39 13.28
N ASP A 95 -13.25 0.63 14.26
CA ASP A 95 -12.66 1.20 15.45
C ASP A 95 -11.27 1.66 15.28
N PHE A 96 -10.60 1.13 14.34
CA PHE A 96 -9.31 1.62 14.29
C PHE A 96 -9.21 2.84 13.50
N THR A 97 -9.58 3.28 13.53
CA THR A 97 -9.23 4.31 13.08
C THR A 97 -8.38 4.95 13.33
N ALA A 98 -8.19 4.66 13.35
CA ALA A 98 -7.51 5.16 13.55
C ALA A 98 -7.61 6.34 13.16
N GLY A 99 -8.01 6.55 13.28
CA GLY A 99 -8.21 7.27 13.12
C GLY A 99 -9.00 7.81 12.88
N GLU A 100 -9.66 7.71 12.87
CA GLU A 100 -10.34 7.98 12.84
C GLU A 100 -11.09 8.38 12.74
N SER A 101 -11.40 8.73 12.41
CA SER A 101 -12.15 8.94 12.33
C SER A 101 -13.12 9.04 12.32
N THR A 102 -13.69 9.19 12.27
CA THR A 102 -14.58 9.06 12.26
C THR A 102 -15.45 9.34 12.23
N ASP A 103 -15.90 9.66 11.90
CA ASP A 103 -16.68 9.77 11.84
C ASP A 103 -17.76 9.74 11.63
N PRO A 104 -18.22 9.88 11.70
CA PRO A 104 -19.22 9.57 11.56
C PRO A 104 -19.98 9.55 10.68
N ALA A 105 -20.25 9.54 10.24
CA ALA A 105 -20.71 9.30 9.69
C ALA A 105 -20.80 8.82 8.91
N GLN A 106 -20.64 8.43 9.01
CA GLN A 106 -20.44 7.83 8.53
C GLN A 106 -20.94 7.12 8.11
N PRO A 107 -21.49 6.84 7.98
CA PRO A 107 -21.72 5.94 7.74
C PRO A 107 -21.85 5.32 7.19
N ALA A 108 -21.93 5.02 7.01
CA ALA A 108 -21.67 4.43 6.86
C ALA A 108 -21.74 4.12 6.15
N LEU A 109 -21.92 3.80 5.62
CA LEU A 109 -21.60 3.46 5.42
C LEU A 109 -21.47 3.40 5.14
N SER A 110 -21.73 3.26 4.93
CA SER A 110 -21.26 3.22 5.14
C SER A 110 -20.99 3.33 4.69
N VAL A 111 -21.34 3.25 4.15
CA VAL A 111 -20.78 3.49 4.20
C VAL A 111 -20.42 3.90 3.86
N ALA A 112 -20.85 3.99 3.41
CA ALA A 112 -20.28 4.44 3.64
C ALA A 112 -20.10 5.01 3.20
N ASP A 113 -20.65 5.17 2.71
CA ASP A 113 -20.31 5.75 2.87
C ASP A 113 -20.19 6.27 2.18
N PRO A 114 -20.78 6.52 1.58
CA PRO A 114 -20.42 6.86 1.24
C PRO A 114 -20.19 7.45 0.91
N ALA A 115 -20.64 7.56 0.75
CA ALA A 115 -20.15 8.11 0.95
C ALA A 115 -19.65 8.53 0.84
N ARG A 116 -19.97 8.42 0.74
CA ARG A 116 -19.23 8.69 1.10
C ARG A 116 -18.52 8.94 0.64
N GLY A 117 -19.18 8.76 0.33
CA GLY A 117 -18.32 8.91 0.28
C GLY A 117 -17.80 9.08 -0.35
N SER A 118 -18.04 9.00 -0.75
CA SER A 118 -17.35 9.12 -0.85
C SER A 118 -16.90 9.26 -1.38
N ASN A 119 -17.12 9.10 -1.86
CA ASN A 119 -16.46 9.09 -1.86
C ASN A 119 -16.09 9.29 -2.37
N ALA A 120 -16.50 9.19 -2.78
CA ALA A 120 -15.97 9.33 -2.89
C ALA A 120 -15.49 9.51 -3.40
N ALA A 121 -15.61 9.35 -3.78
CA ALA A 121 -14.96 9.44 -3.85
C ALA A 121 -14.46 9.56 -4.24
N ASN A 122 -14.49 9.31 -4.61
CA ASN A 122 -13.78 9.27 -4.51
C ASN A 122 -13.36 9.26 -4.59
#